data_5e0278f970a91ad6b04a2f8741e952b5
#
_entry.id   5e0278f970a91ad6b04a2f8741e952b5
#
_cell.length_a   1.000
_cell.length_b   1.000
_cell.length_c   1.000
_cell.angle_alpha   90.00
_cell.angle_beta   90.00
_cell.angle_gamma   90.00
#
_symmetry.space_group_name_H-M   'P 1'
#
loop_
_entity.id
_entity.type
_entity.pdbx_description
1 polymer ?
#
loop_
_entity_poly.entity_id
_entity_poly.type
_entity_poly.pdbx_seq_one_letter_code
_entity_poly.pdbx_strand_id
1 'polypeptide(L)'
;MEDVLEVYKLAYDANRPLICMDEMPKQLLADKREPLSSQAGSPARQDYEYQRNGVADLFMLFEPLAGRRFVEVTEKRRKVEWATVMKQLSDVRYPQAEKIIVVLDNLNTHTPSAFYETFEPEEARRLVERFEFHFTPKHGSWLNMAEIELSALVRQCLDRRLPDIETLTDEVQAWQQQRNDEVVKVLWQFTTTDARTKLKHLYPKIQV
;
A
#
# COMPACT_ATOMS: atom_id res chain seq x y z
N MET A 1 15.82 4.83 -8.25
CA MET A 1 14.90 5.71 -9.04
C MET A 1 14.73 5.21 -10.47
N GLU A 2 15.76 5.19 -11.32
CA GLU A 2 15.61 4.72 -12.71
C GLU A 2 15.12 3.27 -12.79
N ASP A 3 15.57 2.39 -11.93
CA ASP A 3 15.11 1.01 -11.82
C ASP A 3 13.58 0.93 -11.69
N VAL A 4 12.98 1.67 -10.76
CA VAL A 4 11.52 1.74 -10.58
C VAL A 4 10.82 2.33 -11.81
N LEU A 5 11.39 3.37 -12.42
CA LEU A 5 10.84 3.99 -13.63
C LEU A 5 10.87 3.04 -14.84
N GLU A 6 11.89 2.20 -14.96
CA GLU A 6 11.94 1.18 -16.02
C GLU A 6 10.88 0.07 -15.78
N VAL A 7 10.67 -0.33 -14.52
CA VAL A 7 9.60 -1.27 -14.17
C VAL A 7 8.22 -0.74 -14.58
N TYR A 8 7.98 0.55 -14.40
CA TYR A 8 6.70 1.18 -14.75
C TYR A 8 6.43 1.29 -16.27
N LYS A 9 7.45 1.03 -17.10
CA LYS A 9 7.29 0.94 -18.57
C LYS A 9 6.85 -0.45 -19.04
N LEU A 10 6.91 -1.45 -18.17
CA LEU A 10 6.52 -2.80 -18.54
C LEU A 10 5.05 -2.86 -18.95
N ALA A 11 4.78 -3.59 -20.02
CA ALA A 11 3.42 -3.90 -20.41
C ALA A 11 2.77 -4.82 -19.34
N TYR A 12 1.44 -4.78 -19.28
CA TYR A 12 0.70 -5.69 -18.40
C TYR A 12 0.98 -7.15 -18.76
N ASP A 13 1.36 -7.93 -17.77
CA ASP A 13 1.56 -9.38 -17.87
C ASP A 13 0.94 -10.07 -16.64
N ALA A 14 -0.09 -10.87 -16.86
CA ALA A 14 -0.77 -11.60 -15.79
C ALA A 14 0.13 -12.67 -15.13
N ASN A 15 1.16 -13.18 -15.82
CA ASN A 15 2.13 -14.12 -15.26
C ASN A 15 3.20 -13.41 -14.42
N ARG A 16 3.37 -12.10 -14.62
CA ARG A 16 4.33 -11.26 -13.89
C ARG A 16 3.66 -9.94 -13.47
N PRO A 17 2.62 -9.99 -12.60
CA PRO A 17 1.93 -8.79 -12.16
C PRO A 17 2.87 -7.83 -11.45
N LEU A 18 2.68 -6.53 -11.72
CA LEU A 18 3.39 -5.44 -11.04
C LEU A 18 2.54 -4.91 -9.90
N ILE A 19 3.03 -5.02 -8.69
CA ILE A 19 2.38 -4.58 -7.46
C ILE A 19 3.16 -3.44 -6.84
N CYS A 20 2.51 -2.34 -6.52
CA CYS A 20 3.05 -1.28 -5.67
C CYS A 20 2.55 -1.52 -4.24
N MET A 21 3.47 -1.57 -3.28
CA MET A 21 3.15 -1.85 -1.88
C MET A 21 3.62 -0.71 -0.98
N ASP A 22 2.76 -0.31 -0.03
CA ASP A 22 3.08 0.68 0.99
C ASP A 22 2.22 0.46 2.25
N GLU A 23 2.59 1.11 3.35
CA GLU A 23 1.94 1.00 4.65
C GLU A 23 1.48 2.36 5.17
N MET A 24 0.38 2.33 5.93
CA MET A 24 -0.12 3.52 6.61
C MET A 24 -0.70 3.17 7.98
N PRO A 25 -0.31 3.85 9.07
CA PRO A 25 -1.00 3.73 10.34
C PRO A 25 -2.30 4.52 10.34
N LYS A 26 -3.34 3.97 10.97
CA LYS A 26 -4.59 4.66 11.24
C LYS A 26 -4.88 4.65 12.74
N GLN A 27 -5.02 5.85 13.32
CA GLN A 27 -5.45 5.96 14.71
C GLN A 27 -6.94 5.65 14.84
N LEU A 28 -7.28 4.75 15.75
CA LEU A 28 -8.65 4.39 16.08
C LEU A 28 -9.19 5.39 17.11
N LEU A 29 -10.31 6.02 16.75
CA LEU A 29 -10.94 7.08 17.54
C LEU A 29 -12.42 6.79 17.71
N ALA A 30 -12.89 6.70 18.96
CA ALA A 30 -14.32 6.64 19.27
C ALA A 30 -14.87 7.99 19.73
N ASP A 31 -16.13 8.24 19.44
CA ASP A 31 -16.84 9.38 20.00
C ASP A 31 -17.12 9.16 21.49
N LYS A 32 -16.90 10.18 22.31
CA LYS A 32 -17.32 10.15 23.73
C LYS A 32 -18.81 10.39 23.92
N ARG A 33 -19.42 11.11 23.00
CA ARG A 33 -20.85 11.39 22.96
C ARG A 33 -21.38 11.09 21.57
N GLU A 34 -22.60 10.61 21.48
CA GLU A 34 -23.24 10.35 20.20
C GLU A 34 -23.30 11.63 19.34
N PRO A 35 -22.85 11.57 18.07
CA PRO A 35 -22.99 12.68 17.16
C PRO A 35 -24.47 13.03 16.92
N LEU A 36 -24.77 14.32 16.85
CA LEU A 36 -26.08 14.76 16.48
C LEU A 36 -26.25 14.76 14.96
N SER A 37 -27.21 13.98 14.49
CA SER A 37 -27.53 13.91 13.05
C SER A 37 -28.02 15.26 12.52
N SER A 38 -27.78 15.49 11.21
CA SER A 38 -28.33 16.70 10.54
C SER A 38 -29.85 16.68 10.54
N GLN A 39 -30.43 17.84 10.78
CA GLN A 39 -31.88 18.09 10.71
C GLN A 39 -32.14 19.35 9.87
N ALA A 40 -33.39 19.57 9.44
CA ALA A 40 -33.73 20.76 8.67
C ALA A 40 -33.37 22.04 9.46
N GLY A 41 -32.45 22.83 8.87
CA GLY A 41 -31.94 24.07 9.49
C GLY A 41 -30.81 23.87 10.53
N SER A 42 -30.37 22.65 10.79
CA SER A 42 -29.25 22.34 11.70
C SER A 42 -28.28 21.31 11.09
N PRO A 43 -27.00 21.68 10.83
CA PRO A 43 -26.03 20.74 10.35
C PRO A 43 -25.72 19.67 11.39
N ALA A 44 -25.19 18.52 10.93
CA ALA A 44 -24.65 17.49 11.82
C ALA A 44 -23.59 18.10 12.75
N ARG A 45 -23.55 17.65 13.99
CA ARG A 45 -22.57 18.10 14.99
C ARG A 45 -21.90 16.89 15.64
N GLN A 46 -20.59 16.93 15.70
CA GLN A 46 -19.77 15.95 16.39
C GLN A 46 -19.01 16.66 17.52
N ASP A 47 -18.94 16.02 18.69
CA ASP A 47 -18.17 16.56 19.81
C ASP A 47 -16.67 16.59 19.44
N TYR A 48 -15.95 17.60 19.90
CA TYR A 48 -14.49 17.67 19.74
C TYR A 48 -13.77 16.64 20.61
N GLU A 49 -14.40 16.17 21.69
CA GLU A 49 -13.83 15.12 22.54
C GLU A 49 -13.93 13.75 21.87
N TYR A 50 -12.87 12.98 21.98
CA TYR A 50 -12.77 11.61 21.47
C TYR A 50 -11.99 10.71 22.43
N GLN A 51 -12.17 9.42 22.27
CA GLN A 51 -11.40 8.39 22.95
C GLN A 51 -10.43 7.75 21.94
N ARG A 52 -9.16 7.60 22.35
CA ARG A 52 -8.16 6.88 21.55
C ARG A 52 -8.22 5.40 21.91
N ASN A 53 -8.46 4.56 20.89
CA ASN A 53 -8.60 3.10 21.03
C ASN A 53 -7.42 2.34 20.42
N GLY A 54 -6.27 2.99 20.24
CA GLY A 54 -5.08 2.38 19.66
C GLY A 54 -4.82 2.80 18.23
N VAL A 55 -4.00 2.01 17.56
CA VAL A 55 -3.59 2.22 16.16
C VAL A 55 -3.71 0.87 15.45
N ALA A 56 -4.23 0.89 14.25
CA ALA A 56 -4.12 -0.22 13.30
C ALA A 56 -3.23 0.20 12.13
N ASP A 57 -2.62 -0.76 11.45
CA ASP A 57 -1.78 -0.54 10.29
C ASP A 57 -2.45 -1.14 9.04
N LEU A 58 -2.38 -0.44 7.92
CA LEU A 58 -2.93 -0.84 6.64
C LEU A 58 -1.79 -1.12 5.67
N PHE A 59 -1.77 -2.32 5.07
CA PHE A 59 -0.90 -2.68 3.97
C PHE A 59 -1.67 -2.53 2.66
N MET A 60 -1.28 -1.58 1.83
CA MET A 60 -1.82 -1.37 0.50
C MET A 60 -1.01 -2.15 -0.52
N LEU A 61 -1.65 -3.03 -1.26
CA LEU A 61 -1.10 -3.77 -2.39
C LEU A 61 -1.89 -3.36 -3.64
N PHE A 62 -1.28 -2.60 -4.52
CA PHE A 62 -1.93 -2.03 -5.69
C PHE A 62 -1.32 -2.52 -7.00
N GLU A 63 -2.11 -3.13 -7.88
CA GLU A 63 -1.77 -3.49 -9.25
C GLU A 63 -2.26 -2.40 -10.21
N PRO A 64 -1.41 -1.43 -10.60
CA PRO A 64 -1.84 -0.23 -11.30
C PRO A 64 -2.49 -0.49 -12.65
N LEU A 65 -1.91 -1.40 -13.44
CA LEU A 65 -2.35 -1.69 -14.81
C LEU A 65 -3.62 -2.53 -14.86
N ALA A 66 -3.88 -3.37 -13.85
CA ALA A 66 -5.12 -4.11 -13.73
C ALA A 66 -6.21 -3.32 -13.01
N GLY A 67 -5.85 -2.27 -12.28
CA GLY A 67 -6.77 -1.50 -11.46
C GLY A 67 -7.29 -2.30 -10.27
N ARG A 68 -6.47 -3.20 -9.71
CA ARG A 68 -6.78 -4.04 -8.54
C ARG A 68 -6.01 -3.56 -7.32
N ARG A 69 -6.65 -3.59 -6.17
CA ARG A 69 -6.02 -3.34 -4.88
C ARG A 69 -6.48 -4.33 -3.84
N PHE A 70 -5.58 -4.60 -2.91
CA PHE A 70 -5.84 -5.40 -1.72
C PHE A 70 -5.32 -4.60 -0.53
N VAL A 71 -6.14 -4.42 0.48
CA VAL A 71 -5.76 -3.72 1.71
C VAL A 71 -5.95 -4.67 2.86
N GLU A 72 -4.85 -5.00 3.52
CA GLU A 72 -4.87 -5.83 4.72
C GLU A 72 -4.74 -4.93 5.95
N VAL A 73 -5.67 -5.07 6.90
CA VAL A 73 -5.67 -4.32 8.16
C VAL A 73 -5.08 -5.21 9.24
N THR A 74 -4.09 -4.69 9.96
CA THR A 74 -3.38 -5.42 11.00
C THR A 74 -3.24 -4.58 12.27
N GLU A 75 -3.01 -5.23 13.40
CA GLU A 75 -2.74 -4.52 14.67
C GLU A 75 -1.32 -3.95 14.73
N LYS A 76 -0.41 -4.46 13.91
CA LYS A 76 1.02 -4.12 13.94
C LYS A 76 1.62 -4.28 12.55
N ARG A 77 2.71 -3.53 12.28
CA ARG A 77 3.50 -3.59 11.04
C ARG A 77 4.91 -4.12 11.29
N ARG A 78 5.01 -5.31 11.84
CA ARG A 78 6.31 -5.98 12.03
C ARG A 78 6.65 -6.83 10.80
N LYS A 79 7.85 -7.39 10.77
CA LYS A 79 8.30 -8.32 9.73
C LYS A 79 7.34 -9.50 9.52
N VAL A 80 6.75 -10.02 10.61
CA VAL A 80 5.82 -11.15 10.54
C VAL A 80 4.52 -10.78 9.83
N GLU A 81 3.96 -9.61 10.11
CA GLU A 81 2.75 -9.14 9.43
C GLU A 81 3.05 -8.91 7.95
N TRP A 82 4.14 -8.20 7.62
CA TRP A 82 4.56 -8.01 6.24
C TRP A 82 4.77 -9.33 5.50
N ALA A 83 5.52 -10.26 6.07
CA ALA A 83 5.76 -11.57 5.45
C ALA A 83 4.47 -12.37 5.22
N THR A 84 3.51 -12.28 6.16
CA THR A 84 2.19 -12.91 6.04
C THR A 84 1.38 -12.29 4.92
N VAL A 85 1.34 -10.96 4.82
CA VAL A 85 0.67 -10.23 3.72
C VAL A 85 1.27 -10.61 2.37
N MET A 86 2.61 -10.67 2.26
CA MET A 86 3.28 -11.08 1.04
C MET A 86 2.99 -12.55 0.68
N LYS A 87 2.92 -13.44 1.66
CA LYS A 87 2.50 -14.83 1.42
C LYS A 87 1.07 -14.91 0.89
N GLN A 88 0.13 -14.16 1.46
CA GLN A 88 -1.24 -14.08 0.95
C GLN A 88 -1.29 -13.52 -0.48
N LEU A 89 -0.48 -12.50 -0.78
CA LEU A 89 -0.34 -11.97 -2.13
C LEU A 89 0.08 -13.07 -3.12
N SER A 90 1.13 -13.84 -2.77
CA SER A 90 1.63 -14.94 -3.60
C SER A 90 0.63 -16.07 -3.78
N ASP A 91 0.09 -16.59 -2.67
CA ASP A 91 -0.57 -17.89 -2.65
C ASP A 91 -2.09 -17.79 -2.89
N VAL A 92 -2.68 -16.65 -2.55
CA VAL A 92 -4.13 -16.43 -2.64
C VAL A 92 -4.51 -15.50 -3.79
N ARG A 93 -3.79 -14.36 -3.92
CA ARG A 93 -4.15 -13.35 -4.91
C ARG A 93 -3.58 -13.66 -6.30
N TYR A 94 -2.35 -14.17 -6.36
CA TYR A 94 -1.63 -14.48 -7.62
C TYR A 94 -1.03 -15.90 -7.63
N PRO A 95 -1.82 -16.97 -7.35
CA PRO A 95 -1.29 -18.34 -7.26
C PRO A 95 -0.67 -18.84 -8.56
N GLN A 96 -1.13 -18.33 -9.71
CA GLN A 96 -0.68 -18.76 -11.05
C GLN A 96 0.46 -17.92 -11.61
N ALA A 97 0.81 -16.80 -10.98
CA ALA A 97 1.90 -15.96 -11.47
C ALA A 97 3.25 -16.70 -11.39
N GLU A 98 4.10 -16.54 -12.38
CA GLU A 98 5.46 -17.08 -12.34
C GLU A 98 6.34 -16.28 -11.37
N LYS A 99 6.22 -14.96 -11.41
CA LYS A 99 6.85 -14.01 -10.50
C LYS A 99 5.92 -12.85 -10.21
N ILE A 100 6.08 -12.22 -9.06
CA ILE A 100 5.38 -10.99 -8.70
C ILE A 100 6.42 -9.89 -8.56
N ILE A 101 6.34 -8.88 -9.42
CA ILE A 101 7.19 -7.70 -9.35
C ILE A 101 6.62 -6.77 -8.29
N VAL A 102 7.42 -6.37 -7.31
CA VAL A 102 6.95 -5.52 -6.20
C VAL A 102 7.80 -4.25 -6.11
N VAL A 103 7.12 -3.11 -6.23
CA VAL A 103 7.70 -1.80 -5.93
C VAL A 103 7.30 -1.40 -4.52
N LEU A 104 8.28 -1.12 -3.66
CA LEU A 104 8.07 -0.78 -2.25
C LEU A 104 9.17 0.14 -1.75
N ASP A 105 9.01 0.68 -0.55
CA ASP A 105 10.06 1.42 0.12
C ASP A 105 11.12 0.48 0.75
N ASN A 106 12.27 1.06 1.09
CA ASN A 106 13.40 0.30 1.63
C ASN A 106 13.40 0.31 3.17
N LEU A 107 12.26 -0.06 3.79
CA LEU A 107 12.19 -0.25 5.23
C LEU A 107 12.88 -1.55 5.66
N ASN A 108 13.40 -1.56 6.89
CA ASN A 108 14.05 -2.76 7.47
C ASN A 108 13.10 -3.96 7.62
N THR A 109 11.80 -3.73 7.63
CA THR A 109 10.75 -4.75 7.66
C THR A 109 10.53 -5.40 6.30
N HIS A 110 10.86 -4.71 5.20
CA HIS A 110 10.58 -5.10 3.82
C HIS A 110 11.76 -5.83 3.16
N THR A 111 12.31 -6.80 3.83
CA THR A 111 13.47 -7.53 3.32
C THR A 111 13.19 -9.02 3.16
N PRO A 112 13.83 -9.71 2.21
CA PRO A 112 13.70 -11.16 2.08
C PRO A 112 14.00 -11.94 3.37
N SER A 113 14.82 -11.38 4.28
CA SER A 113 15.09 -11.98 5.59
C SER A 113 13.84 -12.12 6.46
N ALA A 114 12.83 -11.25 6.28
CA ALA A 114 11.58 -11.31 7.02
C ALA A 114 10.83 -12.64 6.79
N PHE A 115 10.95 -13.24 5.60
CA PHE A 115 10.38 -14.56 5.33
C PHE A 115 11.05 -15.65 6.18
N TYR A 116 12.38 -15.63 6.29
CA TYR A 116 13.14 -16.60 7.09
C TYR A 116 12.96 -16.40 8.61
N GLU A 117 12.61 -15.19 9.03
CA GLU A 117 12.27 -14.90 10.42
C GLU A 117 10.83 -15.32 10.77
N THR A 118 9.98 -15.57 9.76
CA THR A 118 8.54 -15.82 9.94
C THR A 118 8.15 -17.27 9.59
N PHE A 119 8.76 -17.85 8.57
CA PHE A 119 8.41 -19.17 8.04
C PHE A 119 9.58 -20.14 8.11
N GLU A 120 9.28 -21.44 8.00
CA GLU A 120 10.30 -22.46 7.85
C GLU A 120 11.18 -22.21 6.61
N PRO A 121 12.47 -22.59 6.64
CA PRO A 121 13.44 -22.22 5.60
C PRO A 121 13.03 -22.59 4.17
N GLU A 122 12.38 -23.73 3.98
CA GLU A 122 11.91 -24.19 2.66
C GLU A 122 10.81 -23.26 2.12
N GLU A 123 9.84 -22.91 2.95
CA GLU A 123 8.74 -22.00 2.60
C GLU A 123 9.26 -20.57 2.38
N ALA A 124 10.16 -20.10 3.23
CA ALA A 124 10.81 -18.80 3.07
C ALA A 124 11.55 -18.71 1.73
N ARG A 125 12.31 -19.75 1.35
CA ARG A 125 13.01 -19.83 0.07
C ARG A 125 12.05 -19.77 -1.11
N ARG A 126 10.97 -20.55 -1.06
CA ARG A 126 9.91 -20.56 -2.08
C ARG A 126 9.34 -19.16 -2.29
N LEU A 127 9.04 -18.46 -1.19
CA LEU A 127 8.50 -17.09 -1.26
C LEU A 127 9.53 -16.10 -1.83
N VAL A 128 10.77 -16.14 -1.38
CA VAL A 128 11.83 -15.29 -1.95
C VAL A 128 11.95 -15.47 -3.47
N GLU A 129 11.83 -16.70 -3.95
CA GLU A 129 11.91 -17.01 -5.39
C GLU A 129 10.67 -16.53 -6.18
N ARG A 130 9.53 -16.29 -5.49
CA ARG A 130 8.30 -15.79 -6.11
C ARG A 130 8.32 -14.28 -6.37
N PHE A 131 9.15 -13.53 -5.67
CA PHE A 131 9.14 -12.07 -5.73
C PHE A 131 10.37 -11.51 -6.44
N GLU A 132 10.16 -10.39 -7.14
CA GLU A 132 11.18 -9.53 -7.71
C GLU A 132 11.00 -8.13 -7.11
N PHE A 133 11.90 -7.73 -6.21
CA PHE A 133 11.75 -6.50 -5.43
C PHE A 133 12.49 -5.32 -6.07
N HIS A 134 11.80 -4.21 -6.21
CA HIS A 134 12.31 -2.91 -6.68
C HIS A 134 12.07 -1.85 -5.60
N PHE A 135 13.14 -1.33 -5.03
CA PHE A 135 13.05 -0.41 -3.92
C PHE A 135 13.09 1.04 -4.37
N THR A 136 12.18 1.87 -3.83
CA THR A 136 12.26 3.31 -4.02
C THR A 136 13.50 3.87 -3.32
N PRO A 137 14.15 4.92 -3.87
CA PRO A 137 15.29 5.54 -3.22
C PRO A 137 14.86 6.25 -1.93
N LYS A 138 15.82 6.47 -1.04
CA LYS A 138 15.59 7.29 0.16
C LYS A 138 15.00 8.65 -0.23
N HIS A 139 13.92 9.06 0.43
CA HIS A 139 13.12 10.24 0.11
C HIS A 139 12.44 10.21 -1.27
N GLY A 140 12.23 9.03 -1.83
CA GLY A 140 11.59 8.81 -3.14
C GLY A 140 10.24 8.10 -3.05
N SER A 141 9.52 8.20 -1.93
CA SER A 141 8.20 7.54 -1.74
C SER A 141 7.20 7.96 -2.81
N TRP A 142 7.26 9.21 -3.28
CA TRP A 142 6.44 9.71 -4.39
C TRP A 142 6.52 8.88 -5.69
N LEU A 143 7.56 8.05 -5.84
CA LEU A 143 7.67 7.08 -6.94
C LEU A 143 6.78 5.84 -6.73
N ASN A 144 6.28 5.62 -5.51
CA ASN A 144 5.45 4.46 -5.21
C ASN A 144 3.97 4.78 -5.52
N MET A 145 3.40 4.11 -6.53
CA MET A 145 2.00 4.32 -6.88
C MET A 145 1.01 3.90 -5.79
N ALA A 146 1.42 3.07 -4.81
CA ALA A 146 0.59 2.75 -3.65
C ALA A 146 0.23 3.99 -2.82
N GLU A 147 1.11 5.01 -2.76
CA GLU A 147 0.85 6.30 -2.10
C GLU A 147 -0.37 7.02 -2.70
N ILE A 148 -0.60 6.89 -4.02
CA ILE A 148 -1.77 7.47 -4.69
C ILE A 148 -3.04 6.83 -4.16
N GLU A 149 -3.05 5.49 -4.04
CA GLU A 149 -4.21 4.74 -3.55
C GLU A 149 -4.42 4.94 -2.04
N LEU A 150 -3.36 5.00 -1.24
CA LEU A 150 -3.46 5.37 0.18
C LEU A 150 -4.06 6.76 0.35
N SER A 151 -3.64 7.73 -0.45
CA SER A 151 -4.21 9.07 -0.45
C SER A 151 -5.70 9.09 -0.86
N ALA A 152 -6.09 8.24 -1.81
CA ALA A 152 -7.50 8.09 -2.19
C ALA A 152 -8.31 7.43 -1.06
N LEU A 153 -7.80 6.37 -0.44
CA LEU A 153 -8.40 5.69 0.70
C LEU A 153 -8.63 6.66 1.87
N VAL A 154 -7.63 7.46 2.21
CA VAL A 154 -7.78 8.46 3.28
C VAL A 154 -8.92 9.42 2.98
N ARG A 155 -8.94 10.02 1.81
CA ARG A 155 -9.95 11.03 1.46
C ARG A 155 -11.36 10.49 1.28
N GLN A 156 -11.49 9.25 0.81
CA GLN A 156 -12.79 8.66 0.46
C GLN A 156 -13.41 7.84 1.59
N CYS A 157 -12.57 7.26 2.47
CA CYS A 157 -13.01 6.30 3.47
C CYS A 157 -12.57 6.66 4.89
N LEU A 158 -11.32 7.08 5.08
CA LEU A 158 -10.70 7.19 6.41
C LEU A 158 -10.72 8.60 7.01
N ASP A 159 -11.24 9.62 6.32
CA ASP A 159 -11.34 11.00 6.84
C ASP A 159 -12.51 11.13 7.83
N ARG A 160 -12.51 10.25 8.82
CA ARG A 160 -13.51 10.19 9.91
C ARG A 160 -12.97 9.40 11.10
N ARG A 161 -13.68 9.47 12.23
CA ARG A 161 -13.42 8.64 13.40
C ARG A 161 -13.87 7.21 13.11
N LEU A 162 -13.00 6.24 13.38
CA LEU A 162 -13.26 4.81 13.30
C LEU A 162 -12.90 4.23 14.66
N PRO A 163 -13.85 3.62 15.38
CA PRO A 163 -13.67 3.31 16.80
C PRO A 163 -12.80 2.11 17.08
N ASP A 164 -12.75 1.16 16.16
CA ASP A 164 -12.09 -0.14 16.33
C ASP A 164 -11.60 -0.72 15.01
N ILE A 165 -10.84 -1.81 15.09
CA ILE A 165 -10.23 -2.47 13.93
C ILE A 165 -11.26 -3.21 13.07
N GLU A 166 -12.35 -3.70 13.66
CA GLU A 166 -13.43 -4.39 12.93
C GLU A 166 -14.14 -3.40 12.00
N THR A 167 -14.60 -2.28 12.55
CA THR A 167 -15.21 -1.19 11.77
C THR A 167 -14.25 -0.68 10.69
N LEU A 168 -12.97 -0.49 11.01
CA LEU A 168 -11.97 -0.08 10.03
C LEU A 168 -11.84 -1.10 8.90
N THR A 169 -11.82 -2.38 9.22
CA THR A 169 -11.67 -3.47 8.26
C THR A 169 -12.87 -3.51 7.30
N ASP A 170 -14.08 -3.45 7.82
CA ASP A 170 -15.32 -3.47 7.02
C ASP A 170 -15.39 -2.30 6.04
N GLU A 171 -15.06 -1.11 6.50
CA GLU A 171 -15.06 0.11 5.69
C GLU A 171 -13.99 0.08 4.60
N VAL A 172 -12.81 -0.39 4.92
CA VAL A 172 -11.70 -0.54 3.97
C VAL A 172 -12.05 -1.60 2.92
N GLN A 173 -12.66 -2.73 3.31
CA GLN A 173 -13.09 -3.77 2.38
C GLN A 173 -14.18 -3.28 1.43
N ALA A 174 -15.17 -2.54 1.93
CA ALA A 174 -16.22 -1.95 1.11
C ALA A 174 -15.64 -0.95 0.08
N TRP A 175 -14.74 -0.07 0.51
CA TRP A 175 -14.04 0.86 -0.38
C TRP A 175 -13.21 0.12 -1.43
N GLN A 176 -12.44 -0.89 -1.02
CA GLN A 176 -11.64 -1.73 -1.91
C GLN A 176 -12.50 -2.40 -2.98
N GLN A 177 -13.61 -3.03 -2.57
CA GLN A 177 -14.52 -3.70 -3.48
C GLN A 177 -15.06 -2.74 -4.53
N GLN A 178 -15.59 -1.59 -4.12
CA GLN A 178 -16.10 -0.58 -5.04
C GLN A 178 -15.04 -0.16 -6.06
N ARG A 179 -13.83 0.18 -5.63
CA ARG A 179 -12.77 0.63 -6.54
C ARG A 179 -12.25 -0.48 -7.46
N ASN A 180 -12.29 -1.72 -7.02
CA ASN A 180 -11.94 -2.87 -7.85
C ASN A 180 -13.01 -3.13 -8.92
N ASP A 181 -14.29 -2.96 -8.59
CA ASP A 181 -15.41 -3.08 -9.53
C ASP A 181 -15.36 -1.97 -10.60
N GLU A 182 -14.96 -0.76 -10.20
CA GLU A 182 -14.74 0.37 -11.11
C GLU A 182 -13.47 0.22 -11.96
N VAL A 183 -12.59 -0.76 -11.69
CA VAL A 183 -11.32 -1.02 -12.38
C VAL A 183 -10.46 0.25 -12.49
N VAL A 184 -10.32 1.01 -11.41
CA VAL A 184 -9.59 2.28 -11.39
C VAL A 184 -8.10 2.04 -11.58
N LYS A 185 -7.57 2.39 -12.74
CA LYS A 185 -6.16 2.21 -13.13
C LYS A 185 -5.35 3.48 -12.92
N VAL A 186 -4.04 3.29 -12.73
CA VAL A 186 -3.06 4.38 -12.73
C VAL A 186 -2.01 4.07 -13.78
N LEU A 187 -1.79 5.04 -14.68
CA LEU A 187 -0.75 4.99 -15.72
C LEU A 187 0.34 6.00 -15.37
N TRP A 188 1.52 5.48 -15.05
CA TRP A 188 2.67 6.31 -14.70
C TRP A 188 3.19 7.07 -15.93
N GLN A 189 3.32 8.40 -15.81
CA GLN A 189 3.68 9.26 -16.94
C GLN A 189 5.13 9.79 -16.86
N PHE A 190 5.70 9.86 -15.65
CA PHE A 190 7.03 10.42 -15.45
C PHE A 190 8.12 9.42 -15.85
N THR A 191 8.93 9.78 -16.84
CA THR A 191 9.90 8.86 -17.46
C THR A 191 11.31 9.02 -16.90
N THR A 192 12.19 8.07 -17.21
CA THR A 192 13.63 8.15 -16.93
C THR A 192 14.27 9.39 -17.57
N THR A 193 13.82 9.76 -18.78
CA THR A 193 14.28 10.99 -19.48
C THR A 193 13.86 12.24 -18.69
N ASP A 194 12.60 12.27 -18.20
CA ASP A 194 12.13 13.35 -17.33
C ASP A 194 12.95 13.44 -16.05
N ALA A 195 13.25 12.31 -15.42
CA ALA A 195 14.05 12.26 -14.21
C ALA A 195 15.46 12.84 -14.43
N ARG A 196 16.13 12.43 -15.49
CA ARG A 196 17.48 12.93 -15.85
C ARG A 196 17.48 14.43 -16.11
N THR A 197 16.38 14.97 -16.62
CA THR A 197 16.25 16.40 -16.94
C THR A 197 15.81 17.21 -15.73
N LYS A 198 14.66 16.82 -15.12
CA LYS A 198 14.01 17.62 -14.06
C LYS A 198 14.65 17.41 -12.69
N LEU A 199 15.22 16.23 -12.44
CA LEU A 199 15.84 15.84 -11.16
C LEU A 199 17.37 15.70 -11.26
N LYS A 200 17.99 16.41 -12.19
CA LYS A 200 19.45 16.36 -12.42
C LYS A 200 20.28 16.52 -11.13
N HIS A 201 19.79 17.30 -10.17
CA HIS A 201 20.46 17.54 -8.89
C HIS A 201 20.53 16.31 -7.97
N LEU A 202 19.70 15.28 -8.19
CA LEU A 202 19.71 14.04 -7.43
C LEU A 202 20.69 12.99 -7.99
N TYR A 203 21.22 13.22 -9.19
CA TYR A 203 22.20 12.32 -9.80
C TYR A 203 23.62 12.62 -9.31
N PRO A 204 24.45 11.58 -9.12
CA PRO A 204 25.85 11.77 -8.77
C PRO A 204 26.55 12.65 -9.80
N LYS A 205 27.33 13.63 -9.35
CA LYS A 205 28.22 14.37 -10.24
C LYS A 205 29.41 13.48 -10.55
N ILE A 206 29.58 13.12 -11.83
CA ILE A 206 30.81 12.46 -12.28
C ILE A 206 31.93 13.48 -12.13
N GLN A 207 32.86 13.26 -11.20
CA GLN A 207 34.12 14.00 -11.15
C GLN A 207 34.99 13.44 -12.28
N VAL A 208 35.15 14.21 -13.36
CA VAL A 208 36.10 13.94 -14.45
C VAL A 208 37.46 14.47 -14.01
#